data_edc1a6eb24bacb3cdc5ef2fbfb68bd2d
#
_entry.id   edc1a6eb24bacb3cdc5ef2fbfb68bd2d
#
_cell.length_a   1.000
_cell.length_b   1.000
_cell.length_c   1.000
_cell.angle_alpha   90.00
_cell.angle_beta   90.00
_cell.angle_gamma   90.00
#
_symmetry.space_group_name_H-M   'P 1'
#
loop_
_entity.id
_entity.type
_entity.pdbx_description
1 polymer ?
#
loop_
_entity_poly.entity_id
_entity_poly.type
_entity_poly.pdbx_seq_one_letter_code
_entity_poly.pdbx_strand_id
1 'polypeptide(L)'
;MNLPRFLSLPVRALSAFGGVHTATSLERDGSISKPALLHLNECPYPPSPRVVEAVSRAVATVNRYGDPRPDGLARLITERTGIPSENIVIGNGSDEILGLVSQMALQAGDNAVMPTPSFPRYRLGARAMGAEARLVRNLEDGRNDVLGLLGAIDANTKVVFACTPNNPSGAPLPQAEIRALVQGVPDDVLLVIDEAYYEFDAAQGGLGALPELRGRHGPWLSTRTLSKAYAIAGMRIGYGLAGSAEVADGLVRVKLNFNLSCLAVVAAEAALSDEAYAQVCIAKAVAERERMDMLIEAMGYRTLPSRANFVSFDFRASASPVISHMSAQGVFIREWRDPGYESFIRISMGLPQENDRALAAFARAVQDVA
;
A
#
# COMPACT_ATOMS: atom_id res chain seq x y z
N MET A 1 26.38 16.93 1.67
CA MET A 1 27.29 15.93 1.07
C MET A 1 27.30 16.11 -0.43
N ASN A 2 28.49 16.24 -1.06
CA ASN A 2 28.58 16.25 -2.51
C ASN A 2 28.33 14.84 -3.04
N LEU A 3 27.14 14.57 -3.54
CA LEU A 3 26.78 13.27 -4.12
C LEU A 3 27.56 13.05 -5.44
N PRO A 4 27.95 11.80 -5.76
CA PRO A 4 28.75 11.48 -6.94
C PRO A 4 28.14 12.00 -8.24
N ARG A 5 28.99 12.47 -9.17
CA ARG A 5 28.54 13.06 -10.44
C ARG A 5 27.80 12.09 -11.37
N PHE A 6 27.99 10.76 -11.21
CA PHE A 6 27.29 9.76 -12.01
C PHE A 6 25.81 9.62 -11.67
N LEU A 7 25.37 10.09 -10.49
CA LEU A 7 23.94 10.14 -10.16
C LEU A 7 23.26 11.26 -10.95
N SER A 8 22.11 10.97 -11.52
CA SER A 8 21.25 12.00 -12.14
C SER A 8 20.78 13.02 -11.11
N LEU A 9 20.49 14.24 -11.53
CA LEU A 9 20.02 15.30 -10.63
C LEU A 9 18.78 14.89 -9.83
N PRO A 10 17.74 14.26 -10.42
CA PRO A 10 16.58 13.79 -9.68
C PRO A 10 16.97 12.78 -8.58
N VAL A 11 17.85 11.81 -8.88
CA VAL A 11 18.25 10.77 -7.92
C VAL A 11 19.06 11.35 -6.76
N ARG A 12 19.83 12.42 -6.97
CA ARG A 12 20.56 13.11 -5.88
C ARG A 12 19.62 13.72 -4.84
N ALA A 13 18.41 14.09 -5.23
CA ALA A 13 17.41 14.67 -4.35
C ALA A 13 16.62 13.61 -3.54
N LEU A 14 16.80 12.32 -3.81
CA LEU A 14 16.12 11.24 -3.11
C LEU A 14 16.95 10.76 -1.91
N SER A 15 16.23 10.45 -0.82
CA SER A 15 16.81 9.73 0.31
C SER A 15 16.77 8.23 0.03
N ALA A 16 17.83 7.51 0.39
CA ALA A 16 17.81 6.05 0.33
C ALA A 16 16.76 5.49 1.30
N PHE A 17 16.08 4.43 0.87
CA PHE A 17 15.21 3.68 1.77
C PHE A 17 16.07 2.98 2.82
N GLY A 18 15.82 3.23 4.09
CA GLY A 18 16.61 2.66 5.18
C GLY A 18 15.80 2.47 6.46
N GLY A 19 16.34 1.65 7.35
CA GLY A 19 15.90 1.57 8.73
C GLY A 19 14.54 0.90 8.95
N VAL A 20 14.23 -0.19 8.24
CA VAL A 20 13.05 -1.03 8.53
C VAL A 20 13.51 -2.35 9.15
N HIS A 21 13.01 -2.64 10.34
CA HIS A 21 13.21 -3.94 10.97
C HIS A 21 12.27 -4.98 10.34
N THR A 22 12.81 -6.16 10.03
CA THR A 22 12.03 -7.32 9.58
C THR A 22 12.26 -8.47 10.56
N ALA A 23 11.37 -9.47 10.56
CA ALA A 23 11.56 -10.67 11.38
C ALA A 23 12.98 -11.25 11.20
N THR A 24 13.39 -11.44 9.95
CA THR A 24 14.71 -12.00 9.61
C THR A 24 15.88 -11.12 10.08
N SER A 25 15.75 -9.78 10.05
CA SER A 25 16.81 -8.90 10.52
C SER A 25 16.98 -8.97 12.04
N LEU A 26 15.88 -9.02 12.77
CA LEU A 26 15.87 -9.10 14.24
C LEU A 26 16.29 -10.49 14.78
N GLU A 27 15.88 -11.55 14.10
CA GLU A 27 16.35 -12.92 14.41
C GLU A 27 17.86 -13.05 14.22
N ARG A 28 18.41 -12.43 13.21
CA ARG A 28 19.88 -12.43 12.94
C ARG A 28 20.65 -11.67 14.00
N ASP A 29 20.11 -10.54 14.48
CA ASP A 29 20.76 -9.73 15.53
C ASP A 29 20.66 -10.37 16.91
N GLY A 30 19.72 -11.31 17.14
CA GLY A 30 19.53 -12.01 18.40
C GLY A 30 19.16 -11.12 19.60
N SER A 31 18.90 -9.85 19.35
CA SER A 31 18.72 -8.83 20.40
C SER A 31 17.35 -8.85 21.06
N ILE A 32 16.34 -9.39 20.37
CA ILE A 32 14.94 -9.41 20.85
C ILE A 32 14.30 -10.75 20.58
N SER A 33 13.84 -11.41 21.66
CA SER A 33 13.08 -12.65 21.56
C SER A 33 11.61 -12.33 21.23
N LYS A 34 11.10 -12.86 20.11
CA LYS A 34 9.70 -12.73 19.65
C LYS A 34 9.24 -11.26 19.53
N PRO A 35 9.80 -10.48 18.58
CA PRO A 35 9.35 -9.11 18.37
C PRO A 35 7.90 -9.05 17.87
N ALA A 36 7.14 -8.05 18.31
CA ALA A 36 5.85 -7.69 17.72
C ALA A 36 6.08 -6.71 16.55
N LEU A 37 5.88 -7.16 15.32
CA LEU A 37 6.16 -6.40 14.10
C LEU A 37 4.88 -5.74 13.57
N LEU A 38 4.51 -4.61 14.15
CA LEU A 38 3.24 -3.92 13.89
C LEU A 38 3.44 -2.63 13.07
N HIS A 39 4.35 -2.63 12.09
CA HIS A 39 4.75 -1.41 11.36
C HIS A 39 4.71 -1.52 9.83
N LEU A 40 4.52 -2.72 9.26
CA LEU A 40 4.52 -2.96 7.81
C LEU A 40 3.16 -3.33 7.21
N ASN A 41 2.09 -3.30 8.02
CA ASN A 41 0.75 -3.69 7.59
C ASN A 41 0.72 -5.10 6.98
N GLU A 42 1.50 -6.02 7.54
CA GLU A 42 1.52 -7.41 7.16
C GLU A 42 0.32 -8.15 7.77
N CYS A 43 -0.07 -9.26 7.18
CA CYS A 43 -1.01 -10.18 7.81
C CYS A 43 -0.28 -10.98 8.90
N PRO A 44 -0.78 -11.04 10.14
CA PRO A 44 -0.11 -11.78 11.22
C PRO A 44 -0.32 -13.30 11.13
N TYR A 45 -1.21 -13.75 10.26
CA TYR A 45 -1.49 -15.16 10.05
C TYR A 45 -0.59 -15.72 8.94
N PRO A 46 -0.22 -17.02 9.01
CA PRO A 46 0.57 -17.65 7.93
C PRO A 46 -0.21 -17.63 6.60
N PRO A 47 0.47 -17.85 5.46
CA PRO A 47 -0.22 -18.14 4.21
C PRO A 47 -1.16 -19.33 4.31
N SER A 48 -2.17 -19.41 3.44
CA SER A 48 -3.07 -20.57 3.45
C SER A 48 -2.32 -21.89 3.22
N PRO A 49 -2.78 -23.02 3.76
CA PRO A 49 -2.17 -24.32 3.51
C PRO A 49 -2.05 -24.63 2.00
N ARG A 50 -3.00 -24.19 1.18
CA ARG A 50 -2.94 -24.35 -0.27
C ARG A 50 -1.77 -23.59 -0.89
N VAL A 51 -1.48 -22.39 -0.41
CA VAL A 51 -0.32 -21.60 -0.85
C VAL A 51 0.97 -22.31 -0.46
N VAL A 52 1.09 -22.78 0.79
CA VAL A 52 2.28 -23.49 1.26
C VAL A 52 2.53 -24.74 0.43
N GLU A 53 1.51 -25.54 0.16
CA GLU A 53 1.62 -26.76 -0.66
C GLU A 53 2.01 -26.44 -2.11
N ALA A 54 1.37 -25.45 -2.74
CA ALA A 54 1.65 -25.07 -4.12
C ALA A 54 3.08 -24.56 -4.29
N VAL A 55 3.55 -23.70 -3.40
CA VAL A 55 4.93 -23.19 -3.40
C VAL A 55 5.94 -24.31 -3.16
N SER A 56 5.68 -25.19 -2.19
CA SER A 56 6.57 -26.34 -1.89
C SER A 56 6.75 -27.26 -3.10
N ARG A 57 5.71 -27.50 -3.86
CA ARG A 57 5.81 -28.27 -5.13
C ARG A 57 6.59 -27.53 -6.21
N ALA A 58 6.41 -26.22 -6.31
CA ALA A 58 7.04 -25.41 -7.35
C ALA A 58 8.53 -25.14 -7.13
N VAL A 59 9.05 -25.27 -5.89
CA VAL A 59 10.47 -25.04 -5.59
C VAL A 59 11.42 -25.88 -6.47
N ALA A 60 11.03 -27.08 -6.85
CA ALA A 60 11.85 -27.95 -7.71
C ALA A 60 12.05 -27.41 -9.14
N THR A 61 11.30 -26.38 -9.55
CA THR A 61 11.32 -25.83 -10.92
C THR A 61 11.97 -24.46 -11.03
N VAL A 62 12.50 -23.90 -9.93
CA VAL A 62 13.04 -22.52 -9.88
C VAL A 62 14.29 -22.30 -10.73
N ASN A 63 14.89 -23.34 -11.29
CA ASN A 63 15.98 -23.26 -12.26
C ASN A 63 15.52 -22.76 -13.64
N ARG A 64 14.23 -22.53 -13.84
CA ARG A 64 13.66 -21.99 -15.08
C ARG A 64 12.89 -20.71 -14.79
N TYR A 65 12.88 -19.81 -15.77
CA TYR A 65 12.00 -18.64 -15.72
C TYR A 65 10.53 -19.06 -15.71
N GLY A 66 9.71 -18.32 -14.99
CA GLY A 66 8.26 -18.41 -15.05
C GLY A 66 7.71 -17.82 -16.35
N ASP A 67 6.38 -17.86 -16.47
CA ASP A 67 5.68 -17.23 -17.58
C ASP A 67 5.80 -15.68 -17.45
N PRO A 68 6.31 -14.97 -18.49
CA PRO A 68 6.36 -13.51 -18.50
C PRO A 68 4.96 -12.86 -18.56
N ARG A 69 3.95 -13.62 -19.00
CA ARG A 69 2.52 -13.27 -18.98
C ARG A 69 1.74 -14.39 -18.31
N PRO A 70 1.62 -14.39 -16.97
CA PRO A 70 0.97 -15.49 -16.26
C PRO A 70 -0.55 -15.48 -16.51
N ASP A 71 -0.97 -16.06 -17.63
CA ASP A 71 -2.36 -16.08 -18.12
C ASP A 71 -3.31 -16.73 -17.11
N GLY A 72 -2.85 -17.75 -16.37
CA GLY A 72 -3.62 -18.39 -15.30
C GLY A 72 -4.03 -17.37 -14.22
N LEU A 73 -3.06 -16.60 -13.76
CA LEU A 73 -3.30 -15.56 -12.76
C LEU A 73 -4.15 -14.41 -13.32
N ALA A 74 -3.88 -13.96 -14.56
CA ALA A 74 -4.67 -12.90 -15.20
C ALA A 74 -6.14 -13.33 -15.34
N ARG A 75 -6.42 -14.59 -15.72
CA ARG A 75 -7.77 -15.14 -15.80
C ARG A 75 -8.49 -15.13 -14.44
N LEU A 76 -7.83 -15.56 -13.37
CA LEU A 76 -8.41 -15.51 -12.01
C LEU A 76 -8.76 -14.09 -11.57
N ILE A 77 -7.95 -13.10 -11.97
CA ILE A 77 -8.23 -11.69 -11.71
C ILE A 77 -9.41 -11.21 -12.56
N THR A 78 -9.46 -11.60 -13.86
CA THR A 78 -10.59 -11.30 -14.75
C THR A 78 -11.92 -11.83 -14.19
N GLU A 79 -11.95 -13.08 -13.73
CA GLU A 79 -13.14 -13.71 -13.14
C GLU A 79 -13.67 -12.93 -11.92
N ARG A 80 -12.78 -12.32 -11.12
CA ARG A 80 -13.12 -11.55 -9.93
C ARG A 80 -13.51 -10.11 -10.22
N THR A 81 -12.89 -9.52 -11.21
CA THR A 81 -13.00 -8.07 -11.46
C THR A 81 -13.81 -7.73 -12.69
N GLY A 82 -14.00 -8.67 -13.60
CA GLY A 82 -14.61 -8.44 -14.92
C GLY A 82 -13.76 -7.56 -15.85
N ILE A 83 -12.49 -7.30 -15.50
CA ILE A 83 -11.55 -6.59 -16.36
C ILE A 83 -10.89 -7.60 -17.31
N PRO A 84 -10.85 -7.34 -18.63
CA PRO A 84 -10.21 -8.23 -19.59
C PRO A 84 -8.74 -8.50 -19.27
N SER A 85 -8.26 -9.71 -19.56
CA SER A 85 -6.89 -10.12 -19.21
C SER A 85 -5.82 -9.23 -19.85
N GLU A 86 -6.06 -8.71 -21.04
CA GLU A 86 -5.19 -7.76 -21.76
C GLU A 86 -5.05 -6.41 -21.07
N ASN A 87 -6.00 -6.07 -20.19
CA ASN A 87 -6.00 -4.85 -19.38
C ASN A 87 -5.43 -5.09 -17.96
N ILE A 88 -4.86 -6.26 -17.70
CA ILE A 88 -4.30 -6.61 -16.39
C ILE A 88 -2.77 -6.59 -16.47
N VAL A 89 -2.13 -5.84 -15.58
CA VAL A 89 -0.67 -5.80 -15.43
C VAL A 89 -0.30 -6.40 -14.09
N ILE A 90 0.49 -7.48 -14.11
CA ILE A 90 0.97 -8.13 -12.89
C ILE A 90 2.39 -7.66 -12.59
N GLY A 91 2.62 -7.24 -11.36
CA GLY A 91 3.89 -6.65 -10.91
C GLY A 91 4.43 -7.29 -9.62
N ASN A 92 5.67 -6.98 -9.32
CA ASN A 92 6.37 -7.36 -8.09
C ASN A 92 5.84 -6.53 -6.90
N GLY A 93 4.58 -6.78 -6.53
CA GLY A 93 3.73 -5.94 -5.69
C GLY A 93 3.15 -4.75 -6.46
N SER A 94 2.12 -4.11 -5.91
CA SER A 94 1.59 -2.84 -6.45
C SER A 94 2.64 -1.74 -6.47
N ASP A 95 3.65 -1.82 -5.61
CA ASP A 95 4.77 -0.88 -5.53
C ASP A 95 5.57 -0.78 -6.84
N GLU A 96 5.84 -1.92 -7.52
CA GLU A 96 6.45 -1.91 -8.85
C GLU A 96 5.53 -1.21 -9.85
N ILE A 97 4.24 -1.55 -9.88
CA ILE A 97 3.27 -0.98 -10.84
C ILE A 97 3.19 0.54 -10.70
N LEU A 98 3.13 1.05 -9.47
CA LEU A 98 3.17 2.49 -9.20
C LEU A 98 4.48 3.15 -9.65
N GLY A 99 5.60 2.44 -9.54
CA GLY A 99 6.87 2.87 -10.10
C GLY A 99 6.87 2.90 -11.64
N LEU A 100 6.29 1.89 -12.28
CA LEU A 100 6.13 1.82 -13.73
C LEU A 100 5.22 2.96 -14.26
N VAL A 101 4.16 3.34 -13.52
CA VAL A 101 3.33 4.51 -13.85
C VAL A 101 4.21 5.75 -13.99
N SER A 102 5.11 5.99 -13.04
CA SER A 102 6.00 7.15 -13.09
C SER A 102 6.95 7.08 -14.28
N GLN A 103 7.52 5.91 -14.58
CA GLN A 103 8.42 5.71 -15.73
C GLN A 103 7.70 5.85 -17.07
N MET A 104 6.44 5.42 -17.17
CA MET A 104 5.63 5.48 -18.38
C MET A 104 5.15 6.91 -18.67
N ALA A 105 4.76 7.66 -17.65
CA ALA A 105 3.95 8.87 -17.83
C ALA A 105 4.67 10.18 -17.51
N LEU A 106 5.83 10.17 -16.83
CA LEU A 106 6.44 11.36 -16.28
C LEU A 106 7.85 11.61 -16.82
N GLN A 107 8.15 12.89 -17.05
CA GLN A 107 9.48 13.40 -17.37
C GLN A 107 9.70 14.78 -16.74
N ALA A 108 10.89 15.34 -16.87
CA ALA A 108 11.19 16.69 -16.41
C ALA A 108 10.27 17.73 -17.10
N GLY A 109 9.66 18.60 -16.33
CA GLY A 109 8.68 19.59 -16.77
C GLY A 109 7.23 19.17 -16.57
N ASP A 110 6.96 17.87 -16.39
CA ASP A 110 5.64 17.37 -16.01
C ASP A 110 5.41 17.45 -14.50
N ASN A 111 4.16 17.29 -14.08
CA ASN A 111 3.82 17.10 -12.68
C ASN A 111 2.85 15.92 -12.46
N ALA A 112 2.87 15.40 -11.24
CA ALA A 112 1.89 14.45 -10.74
C ALA A 112 1.24 14.99 -9.46
N VAL A 113 -0.09 15.04 -9.44
CA VAL A 113 -0.89 15.46 -8.29
C VAL A 113 -1.15 14.25 -7.40
N MET A 114 -0.94 14.39 -6.09
CA MET A 114 -1.08 13.28 -5.15
C MET A 114 -1.44 13.73 -3.73
N PRO A 115 -2.14 12.89 -2.95
CA PRO A 115 -2.44 13.19 -1.55
C PRO A 115 -1.18 13.12 -0.68
N THR A 116 -1.19 13.86 0.43
CA THR A 116 -0.16 13.79 1.48
C THR A 116 -0.78 14.03 2.86
N PRO A 117 -0.48 13.21 3.89
CA PRO A 117 0.33 11.99 3.85
C PRO A 117 -0.31 10.86 3.06
N SER A 118 0.50 10.16 2.25
CA SER A 118 0.04 8.98 1.53
C SER A 118 1.23 8.03 1.24
N PHE A 119 1.01 7.03 0.38
CA PHE A 119 2.06 6.05 0.10
C PHE A 119 3.25 6.71 -0.61
N PRO A 120 4.48 6.60 -0.06
CA PRO A 120 5.64 7.37 -0.52
C PRO A 120 6.05 7.11 -1.98
N ARG A 121 5.63 5.97 -2.56
CA ARG A 121 6.00 5.61 -3.93
C ARG A 121 5.58 6.64 -4.97
N TYR A 122 4.43 7.27 -4.79
CA TYR A 122 3.94 8.29 -5.74
C TYR A 122 4.94 9.45 -5.84
N ARG A 123 5.30 10.04 -4.68
CA ARG A 123 6.26 11.14 -4.60
C ARG A 123 7.67 10.74 -5.04
N LEU A 124 8.14 9.58 -4.61
CA LEU A 124 9.46 9.08 -4.98
C LEU A 124 9.56 8.79 -6.48
N GLY A 125 8.51 8.19 -7.05
CA GLY A 125 8.44 7.90 -8.48
C GLY A 125 8.47 9.17 -9.32
N ALA A 126 7.62 10.15 -9.04
CA ALA A 126 7.60 11.43 -9.75
C ALA A 126 8.97 12.14 -9.68
N ARG A 127 9.53 12.27 -8.48
CA ARG A 127 10.85 12.89 -8.29
C ARG A 127 11.98 12.14 -8.98
N ALA A 128 11.95 10.81 -9.03
CA ALA A 128 12.97 10.01 -9.72
C ALA A 128 13.00 10.29 -11.23
N MET A 129 11.83 10.62 -11.81
CA MET A 129 11.69 11.02 -13.22
C MET A 129 11.99 12.51 -13.47
N GLY A 130 12.29 13.28 -12.42
CA GLY A 130 12.51 14.73 -12.52
C GLY A 130 11.22 15.54 -12.64
N ALA A 131 10.07 14.91 -12.45
CA ALA A 131 8.78 15.57 -12.44
C ALA A 131 8.46 16.20 -11.07
N GLU A 132 7.60 17.23 -11.08
CA GLU A 132 7.11 17.84 -9.85
C GLU A 132 6.09 16.91 -9.16
N ALA A 133 6.27 16.68 -7.85
CA ALA A 133 5.26 16.04 -7.01
C ALA A 133 4.40 17.10 -6.33
N ARG A 134 3.18 17.34 -6.83
CA ARG A 134 2.22 18.27 -6.24
C ARG A 134 1.44 17.60 -5.12
N LEU A 135 1.74 18.04 -3.91
CA LEU A 135 1.19 17.43 -2.70
C LEU A 135 -0.06 18.18 -2.25
N VAL A 136 -1.18 17.48 -2.16
CA VAL A 136 -2.45 17.98 -1.64
C VAL A 136 -2.68 17.37 -0.25
N ARG A 137 -2.85 18.22 0.78
CA ARG A 137 -3.07 17.74 2.15
C ARG A 137 -4.38 17.00 2.25
N ASN A 138 -4.37 15.88 2.95
CA ASN A 138 -5.58 15.15 3.29
C ASN A 138 -6.48 15.98 4.21
N LEU A 139 -7.77 15.64 4.24
CA LEU A 139 -8.74 16.20 5.17
C LEU A 139 -8.40 15.76 6.61
N GLU A 140 -9.01 16.41 7.61
CA GLU A 140 -8.76 16.15 9.03
C GLU A 140 -9.08 14.71 9.47
N ASP A 141 -10.00 14.04 8.78
CA ASP A 141 -10.32 12.64 8.99
C ASP A 141 -9.36 11.66 8.28
N GLY A 142 -8.34 12.19 7.62
CA GLY A 142 -7.28 11.43 6.96
C GLY A 142 -7.61 10.91 5.55
N ARG A 143 -8.83 11.15 5.02
CA ARG A 143 -9.16 10.82 3.61
C ARG A 143 -8.54 11.84 2.66
N ASN A 144 -8.37 11.45 1.41
CA ASN A 144 -7.85 12.35 0.39
C ASN A 144 -8.82 13.51 0.13
N ASP A 145 -8.30 14.74 0.02
CA ASP A 145 -9.08 15.90 -0.39
C ASP A 145 -9.28 15.89 -1.91
N VAL A 146 -10.40 15.35 -2.35
CA VAL A 146 -10.72 15.23 -3.78
C VAL A 146 -10.83 16.60 -4.47
N LEU A 147 -11.43 17.59 -3.81
CA LEU A 147 -11.53 18.93 -4.38
C LEU A 147 -10.15 19.59 -4.50
N GLY A 148 -9.30 19.42 -3.49
CA GLY A 148 -7.92 19.88 -3.54
C GLY A 148 -7.11 19.18 -4.63
N LEU A 149 -7.28 17.85 -4.81
CA LEU A 149 -6.63 17.09 -5.89
C LEU A 149 -7.04 17.64 -7.27
N LEU A 150 -8.33 17.85 -7.51
CA LEU A 150 -8.84 18.38 -8.76
C LEU A 150 -8.37 19.83 -9.00
N GLY A 151 -8.35 20.67 -7.95
CA GLY A 151 -7.89 22.05 -8.02
C GLY A 151 -6.38 22.20 -8.25
N ALA A 152 -5.59 21.15 -8.02
CA ALA A 152 -4.13 21.15 -8.24
C ALA A 152 -3.72 20.75 -9.67
N ILE A 153 -4.67 20.33 -10.52
CA ILE A 153 -4.41 19.92 -11.90
C ILE A 153 -4.15 21.15 -12.77
N ASP A 154 -3.12 21.08 -13.62
CA ASP A 154 -2.83 22.09 -14.65
C ASP A 154 -2.40 21.45 -15.98
N ALA A 155 -1.98 22.26 -16.95
CA ALA A 155 -1.60 21.82 -18.30
C ALA A 155 -0.38 20.87 -18.32
N ASN A 156 0.44 20.84 -17.27
CA ASN A 156 1.61 19.96 -17.16
C ASN A 156 1.31 18.70 -16.36
N THR A 157 0.10 18.54 -15.83
CA THR A 157 -0.29 17.37 -15.05
C THR A 157 -0.47 16.17 -15.98
N LYS A 158 0.25 15.07 -15.68
CA LYS A 158 0.16 13.80 -16.42
C LYS A 158 -0.53 12.70 -15.62
N VAL A 159 -0.41 12.76 -14.30
CA VAL A 159 -0.94 11.71 -13.41
C VAL A 159 -1.60 12.34 -12.20
N VAL A 160 -2.77 11.85 -11.84
CA VAL A 160 -3.40 12.07 -10.53
C VAL A 160 -3.43 10.77 -9.76
N PHE A 161 -2.84 10.75 -8.57
CA PHE A 161 -2.92 9.62 -7.65
C PHE A 161 -3.99 9.88 -6.59
N ALA A 162 -4.74 8.84 -6.24
CA ALA A 162 -5.57 8.77 -5.05
C ALA A 162 -5.36 7.42 -4.36
N CYS A 163 -5.61 7.34 -3.06
CA CYS A 163 -5.43 6.12 -2.29
C CYS A 163 -6.66 5.87 -1.41
N THR A 164 -7.31 4.73 -1.58
CA THR A 164 -8.50 4.39 -0.81
C THR A 164 -8.61 2.88 -0.54
N PRO A 165 -8.65 2.47 0.73
CA PRO A 165 -8.31 3.22 1.95
C PRO A 165 -6.89 3.77 1.92
N ASN A 166 -6.70 5.01 2.42
CA ASN A 166 -5.41 5.68 2.35
C ASN A 166 -4.40 5.08 3.36
N ASN A 167 -3.15 5.02 2.99
CA ASN A 167 -2.05 4.72 3.89
C ASN A 167 -1.19 5.98 4.04
N PRO A 168 -1.05 6.56 5.27
CA PRO A 168 -1.11 5.89 6.56
C PRO A 168 -2.39 6.07 7.38
N SER A 169 -3.41 6.79 6.92
CA SER A 169 -4.60 7.10 7.73
C SER A 169 -5.57 5.93 7.92
N GLY A 170 -5.70 5.06 6.91
CA GLY A 170 -6.71 4.02 6.83
C GLY A 170 -8.07 4.51 6.28
N ALA A 171 -8.25 5.81 6.15
CA ALA A 171 -9.52 6.42 5.78
C ALA A 171 -9.91 6.10 4.33
N PRO A 172 -11.14 5.61 4.08
CA PRO A 172 -11.66 5.36 2.74
C PRO A 172 -12.23 6.64 2.13
N LEU A 173 -12.26 6.71 0.79
CA LEU A 173 -13.06 7.69 0.07
C LEU A 173 -14.51 7.21 -0.02
N PRO A 174 -15.50 8.05 0.30
CA PRO A 174 -16.90 7.79 -0.01
C PRO A 174 -17.11 7.62 -1.53
N GLN A 175 -18.08 6.78 -1.93
CA GLN A 175 -18.34 6.51 -3.35
C GLN A 175 -18.64 7.79 -4.15
N ALA A 176 -19.33 8.76 -3.55
CA ALA A 176 -19.62 10.05 -4.19
C ALA A 176 -18.34 10.84 -4.49
N GLU A 177 -17.32 10.76 -3.63
CA GLU A 177 -16.03 11.43 -3.86
C GLU A 177 -15.17 10.68 -4.89
N ILE A 178 -15.23 9.34 -4.93
CA ILE A 178 -14.61 8.55 -6.00
C ILE A 178 -15.22 8.95 -7.34
N ARG A 179 -16.54 9.06 -7.41
CA ARG A 179 -17.25 9.52 -8.61
C ARG A 179 -16.84 10.93 -9.03
N ALA A 180 -16.78 11.87 -8.09
CA ALA A 180 -16.35 13.23 -8.35
C ALA A 180 -14.91 13.28 -8.89
N LEU A 181 -14.01 12.49 -8.33
CA LEU A 181 -12.63 12.38 -8.81
C LEU A 181 -12.57 11.81 -10.23
N VAL A 182 -13.28 10.71 -10.50
CA VAL A 182 -13.34 10.06 -11.82
C VAL A 182 -13.88 11.01 -12.90
N GLN A 183 -14.90 11.79 -12.57
CA GLN A 183 -15.51 12.75 -13.50
C GLN A 183 -14.71 14.04 -13.65
N GLY A 184 -14.00 14.46 -12.59
CA GLY A 184 -13.29 15.74 -12.57
C GLY A 184 -11.89 15.71 -13.13
N VAL A 185 -11.21 14.55 -13.18
CA VAL A 185 -9.88 14.44 -13.78
C VAL A 185 -10.01 14.50 -15.32
N PRO A 186 -9.27 15.39 -16.04
CA PRO A 186 -9.32 15.50 -17.50
C PRO A 186 -9.03 14.19 -18.23
N ASP A 187 -9.60 14.01 -19.43
CA ASP A 187 -9.48 12.76 -20.19
C ASP A 187 -8.09 12.49 -20.79
N ASP A 188 -7.20 13.47 -20.78
CA ASP A 188 -5.79 13.36 -21.19
C ASP A 188 -4.84 13.13 -19.99
N VAL A 189 -5.36 13.02 -18.77
CA VAL A 189 -4.61 12.79 -17.53
C VAL A 189 -4.88 11.38 -17.01
N LEU A 190 -3.83 10.63 -16.70
CA LEU A 190 -3.94 9.29 -16.12
C LEU A 190 -4.41 9.38 -14.66
N LEU A 191 -5.57 8.81 -14.37
CA LEU A 191 -6.06 8.64 -13.00
C LEU A 191 -5.60 7.29 -12.42
N VAL A 192 -4.84 7.32 -11.33
CA VAL A 192 -4.39 6.13 -10.61
C VAL A 192 -5.06 6.08 -9.24
N ILE A 193 -5.82 5.03 -8.96
CA ILE A 193 -6.43 4.79 -7.66
C ILE A 193 -5.76 3.57 -7.02
N ASP A 194 -5.02 3.80 -5.93
CA ASP A 194 -4.38 2.72 -5.18
C ASP A 194 -5.35 2.14 -4.16
N GLU A 195 -5.71 0.89 -4.37
CA GLU A 195 -6.64 0.10 -3.58
C GLU A 195 -5.93 -1.05 -2.85
N ALA A 196 -4.72 -0.82 -2.31
CA ALA A 196 -3.94 -1.86 -1.62
C ALA A 196 -4.66 -2.50 -0.41
N TYR A 197 -5.71 -1.87 0.08
CA TYR A 197 -6.54 -2.34 1.21
C TYR A 197 -7.99 -2.62 0.80
N TYR A 198 -8.25 -2.81 -0.48
CA TYR A 198 -9.59 -3.05 -1.05
C TYR A 198 -10.35 -4.17 -0.34
N GLU A 199 -9.71 -5.31 -0.09
CA GLU A 199 -10.37 -6.48 0.49
C GLU A 199 -10.90 -6.20 1.91
N PHE A 200 -10.20 -5.38 2.69
CA PHE A 200 -10.63 -4.96 4.02
C PHE A 200 -11.81 -3.97 3.95
N ASP A 201 -11.79 -3.03 3.01
CA ASP A 201 -12.88 -2.09 2.78
C ASP A 201 -14.12 -2.82 2.26
N ALA A 202 -13.96 -3.72 1.30
CA ALA A 202 -15.04 -4.54 0.73
C ALA A 202 -15.73 -5.41 1.79
N ALA A 203 -14.98 -6.00 2.72
CA ALA A 203 -15.54 -6.77 3.84
C ALA A 203 -16.40 -5.91 4.79
N GLN A 204 -16.30 -4.59 4.70
CA GLN A 204 -17.08 -3.62 5.48
C GLN A 204 -18.09 -2.86 4.61
N GLY A 205 -18.44 -3.38 3.44
CA GLY A 205 -19.43 -2.83 2.52
C GLY A 205 -18.91 -1.77 1.55
N GLY A 206 -17.60 -1.56 1.47
CA GLY A 206 -17.00 -0.70 0.45
C GLY A 206 -17.09 -1.32 -0.95
N LEU A 207 -17.36 -0.50 -1.96
CA LEU A 207 -17.50 -0.95 -3.35
C LEU A 207 -16.20 -0.86 -4.14
N GLY A 208 -15.18 -0.16 -3.59
CA GLY A 208 -13.98 0.19 -4.32
C GLY A 208 -14.21 1.17 -5.46
N ALA A 209 -13.19 1.39 -6.26
CA ALA A 209 -13.22 2.41 -7.32
C ALA A 209 -13.73 1.88 -8.67
N LEU A 210 -13.69 0.57 -8.93
CA LEU A 210 -14.05 -0.01 -10.23
C LEU A 210 -15.44 0.36 -10.75
N PRO A 211 -16.53 0.43 -9.92
CA PRO A 211 -17.84 0.82 -10.41
C PRO A 211 -17.85 2.20 -11.09
N GLU A 212 -17.10 3.15 -10.56
CA GLU A 212 -17.00 4.51 -11.13
C GLU A 212 -15.98 4.57 -12.29
N LEU A 213 -14.84 3.89 -12.15
CA LEU A 213 -13.77 3.87 -13.15
C LEU A 213 -14.21 3.31 -14.51
N ARG A 214 -15.13 2.32 -14.52
CA ARG A 214 -15.68 1.76 -15.76
C ARG A 214 -16.44 2.76 -16.62
N GLY A 215 -16.94 3.84 -16.03
CA GLY A 215 -17.62 4.92 -16.76
C GLY A 215 -16.70 6.02 -17.26
N ARG A 216 -15.38 5.95 -16.96
CA ARG A 216 -14.42 6.97 -17.37
C ARG A 216 -13.96 6.79 -18.81
N HIS A 217 -13.95 7.89 -19.58
CA HIS A 217 -13.43 7.92 -20.96
C HIS A 217 -11.90 8.06 -20.99
N GLY A 218 -11.31 8.85 -20.09
CA GLY A 218 -9.87 9.05 -20.00
C GLY A 218 -9.12 7.85 -19.42
N PRO A 219 -7.78 7.82 -19.50
CA PRO A 219 -6.96 6.71 -19.01
C PRO A 219 -7.06 6.58 -17.49
N TRP A 220 -7.13 5.33 -17.02
CA TRP A 220 -7.15 5.03 -15.60
C TRP A 220 -6.46 3.69 -15.26
N LEU A 221 -6.02 3.60 -14.03
CA LEU A 221 -5.42 2.41 -13.44
C LEU A 221 -5.89 2.28 -11.98
N SER A 222 -6.42 1.13 -11.60
CA SER A 222 -6.57 0.75 -10.19
C SER A 222 -5.48 -0.25 -9.83
N THR A 223 -4.81 -0.08 -8.68
CA THR A 223 -3.78 -1.02 -8.22
C THR A 223 -4.21 -1.78 -6.99
N ARG A 224 -3.95 -3.09 -6.94
CA ARG A 224 -4.22 -3.98 -5.80
C ARG A 224 -3.01 -4.85 -5.50
N THR A 225 -2.94 -5.38 -4.28
CA THR A 225 -1.82 -6.21 -3.83
C THR A 225 -2.29 -7.45 -3.08
N LEU A 226 -1.59 -8.57 -3.25
CA LEU A 226 -1.84 -9.76 -2.45
C LEU A 226 -1.01 -9.77 -1.14
N SER A 227 -0.24 -8.73 -0.90
CA SER A 227 0.63 -8.63 0.28
C SER A 227 -0.13 -8.53 1.61
N LYS A 228 -1.39 -8.04 1.61
CA LYS A 228 -2.11 -7.66 2.83
C LYS A 228 -3.15 -8.72 3.21
N ALA A 229 -4.27 -8.76 2.49
CA ALA A 229 -5.39 -9.67 2.78
C ALA A 229 -5.04 -11.15 2.60
N TYR A 230 -4.17 -11.46 1.65
CA TYR A 230 -3.85 -12.85 1.27
C TYR A 230 -2.64 -13.45 1.99
N ALA A 231 -2.05 -12.73 2.95
CA ALA A 231 -0.95 -13.20 3.80
C ALA A 231 0.31 -13.67 3.04
N ILE A 232 0.62 -13.08 1.87
CA ILE A 232 1.78 -13.42 1.04
C ILE A 232 2.68 -12.23 0.74
N ALA A 233 2.86 -11.33 1.72
CA ALA A 233 3.68 -10.13 1.57
C ALA A 233 5.10 -10.42 1.05
N GLY A 234 5.72 -11.51 1.51
CA GLY A 234 7.06 -11.95 1.10
C GLY A 234 7.16 -12.43 -0.35
N MET A 235 6.04 -12.82 -0.97
CA MET A 235 6.01 -13.26 -2.38
C MET A 235 6.09 -12.10 -3.37
N ARG A 236 5.86 -10.85 -2.91
CA ARG A 236 5.97 -9.66 -3.73
C ARG A 236 5.11 -9.71 -4.99
N ILE A 237 3.79 -9.77 -4.85
CA ILE A 237 2.88 -9.83 -5.99
C ILE A 237 1.68 -8.90 -5.82
N GLY A 238 1.33 -8.21 -6.89
CA GLY A 238 0.19 -7.32 -7.00
C GLY A 238 -0.20 -7.15 -8.46
N TYR A 239 -1.27 -6.43 -8.70
CA TYR A 239 -1.77 -6.22 -10.04
C TYR A 239 -2.38 -4.84 -10.23
N GLY A 240 -2.33 -4.37 -11.48
CA GLY A 240 -3.03 -3.19 -11.97
C GLY A 240 -4.17 -3.58 -12.89
N LEU A 241 -5.30 -2.94 -12.73
CA LEU A 241 -6.48 -3.04 -13.56
C LEU A 241 -6.56 -1.76 -14.39
N ALA A 242 -6.28 -1.87 -15.68
CA ALA A 242 -6.23 -0.72 -16.59
C ALA A 242 -7.58 -0.51 -17.30
N GLY A 243 -7.89 0.75 -17.60
CA GLY A 243 -9.09 1.12 -18.34
C GLY A 243 -9.09 0.68 -19.80
N SER A 244 -7.90 0.49 -20.36
CA SER A 244 -7.73 0.05 -21.74
C SER A 244 -6.44 -0.74 -21.92
N ALA A 245 -6.34 -1.45 -23.05
CA ALA A 245 -5.15 -2.17 -23.43
C ALA A 245 -3.94 -1.24 -23.66
N GLU A 246 -4.16 0.00 -24.09
CA GLU A 246 -3.09 0.99 -24.30
C GLU A 246 -2.42 1.37 -22.97
N VAL A 247 -3.19 1.54 -21.89
CA VAL A 247 -2.63 1.83 -20.55
C VAL A 247 -1.84 0.62 -20.04
N ALA A 248 -2.37 -0.59 -20.21
CA ALA A 248 -1.67 -1.82 -19.83
C ALA A 248 -0.37 -2.02 -20.63
N ASP A 249 -0.43 -1.84 -21.96
CA ASP A 249 0.73 -1.96 -22.85
C ASP A 249 1.81 -0.93 -22.53
N GLY A 250 1.41 0.31 -22.22
CA GLY A 250 2.33 1.35 -21.77
C GLY A 250 3.15 0.94 -20.54
N LEU A 251 2.51 0.32 -19.55
CA LEU A 251 3.19 -0.22 -18.35
C LEU A 251 4.11 -1.40 -18.71
N VAL A 252 3.66 -2.30 -19.60
CA VAL A 252 4.43 -3.46 -20.02
C VAL A 252 5.71 -3.05 -20.77
N ARG A 253 5.71 -1.95 -21.54
CA ARG A 253 6.89 -1.44 -22.26
C ARG A 253 8.05 -1.03 -21.35
N VAL A 254 7.77 -0.57 -20.14
CA VAL A 254 8.79 -0.15 -19.16
C VAL A 254 9.05 -1.20 -18.08
N LYS A 255 8.26 -2.28 -18.07
CA LYS A 255 8.40 -3.38 -17.13
C LYS A 255 9.60 -4.27 -17.47
N LEU A 256 10.35 -4.71 -16.46
CA LEU A 256 11.41 -5.69 -16.66
C LEU A 256 10.87 -7.02 -17.18
N ASN A 257 11.59 -7.64 -18.12
CA ASN A 257 11.30 -9.00 -18.55
C ASN A 257 11.48 -9.96 -17.37
N PHE A 258 10.55 -10.92 -17.24
CA PHE A 258 10.57 -11.91 -16.14
C PHE A 258 10.67 -11.26 -14.73
N ASN A 259 9.99 -10.13 -14.52
CA ASN A 259 9.99 -9.41 -13.25
C ASN A 259 9.41 -10.22 -12.08
N LEU A 260 8.61 -11.25 -12.36
CA LEU A 260 7.95 -12.07 -11.35
C LEU A 260 8.74 -13.36 -11.10
N SER A 261 8.89 -13.71 -9.83
CA SER A 261 9.30 -15.06 -9.46
C SER A 261 8.21 -16.07 -9.83
N CYS A 262 8.59 -17.23 -10.36
CA CYS A 262 7.63 -18.32 -10.62
C CYS A 262 6.89 -18.75 -9.33
N LEU A 263 7.56 -18.70 -8.17
CA LEU A 263 6.94 -19.00 -6.88
C LEU A 263 5.89 -17.96 -6.49
N ALA A 264 6.10 -16.69 -6.84
CA ALA A 264 5.14 -15.62 -6.57
C ALA A 264 3.84 -15.82 -7.36
N VAL A 265 3.94 -16.22 -8.64
CA VAL A 265 2.78 -16.50 -9.49
C VAL A 265 1.98 -17.68 -8.93
N VAL A 266 2.65 -18.79 -8.63
CA VAL A 266 2.02 -19.99 -8.05
C VAL A 266 1.35 -19.68 -6.71
N ALA A 267 2.03 -18.90 -5.85
CA ALA A 267 1.46 -18.48 -4.57
C ALA A 267 0.21 -17.61 -4.76
N ALA A 268 0.23 -16.70 -5.73
CA ALA A 268 -0.90 -15.82 -6.04
C ALA A 268 -2.12 -16.59 -6.54
N GLU A 269 -1.91 -17.53 -7.49
CA GLU A 269 -2.97 -18.38 -8.01
C GLU A 269 -3.61 -19.23 -6.90
N ALA A 270 -2.79 -19.83 -6.04
CA ALA A 270 -3.27 -20.60 -4.89
C ALA A 270 -4.01 -19.73 -3.86
N ALA A 271 -3.50 -18.52 -3.57
CA ALA A 271 -4.13 -17.59 -2.64
C ALA A 271 -5.48 -17.08 -3.14
N LEU A 272 -5.55 -16.68 -4.41
CA LEU A 272 -6.81 -16.27 -5.03
C LEU A 272 -7.83 -17.40 -5.11
N SER A 273 -7.38 -18.64 -5.26
CA SER A 273 -8.25 -19.83 -5.28
C SER A 273 -8.71 -20.28 -3.88
N ASP A 274 -8.21 -19.65 -2.81
CA ASP A 274 -8.56 -19.94 -1.41
C ASP A 274 -9.19 -18.71 -0.72
N GLU A 275 -10.25 -18.20 -1.33
CA GLU A 275 -10.99 -17.02 -0.84
C GLU A 275 -11.43 -17.17 0.62
N ALA A 276 -11.90 -18.37 1.00
CA ALA A 276 -12.40 -18.63 2.35
C ALA A 276 -11.33 -18.35 3.41
N TYR A 277 -10.08 -18.72 3.16
CA TYR A 277 -8.98 -18.45 4.07
C TYR A 277 -8.70 -16.94 4.19
N ALA A 278 -8.66 -16.23 3.06
CA ALA A 278 -8.47 -14.78 3.05
C ALA A 278 -9.58 -14.07 3.83
N GLN A 279 -10.84 -14.45 3.64
CA GLN A 279 -11.98 -13.88 4.37
C GLN A 279 -11.87 -14.09 5.89
N VAL A 280 -11.39 -15.25 6.34
CA VAL A 280 -11.12 -15.49 7.77
C VAL A 280 -10.04 -14.56 8.30
N CYS A 281 -8.94 -14.38 7.59
CA CYS A 281 -7.86 -13.46 7.98
C CYS A 281 -8.34 -12.00 8.01
N ILE A 282 -9.12 -11.58 7.02
CA ILE A 282 -9.70 -10.24 6.92
C ILE A 282 -10.63 -9.99 8.11
N ALA A 283 -11.57 -10.89 8.38
CA ALA A 283 -12.53 -10.77 9.48
C ALA A 283 -11.83 -10.62 10.84
N LYS A 284 -10.79 -11.42 11.09
CA LYS A 284 -9.99 -11.33 12.31
C LYS A 284 -9.25 -9.99 12.40
N ALA A 285 -8.65 -9.52 11.31
CA ALA A 285 -7.94 -8.25 11.30
C ALA A 285 -8.89 -7.05 11.50
N VAL A 286 -10.09 -7.09 10.93
CA VAL A 286 -11.14 -6.07 11.14
C VAL A 286 -11.58 -6.05 12.60
N ALA A 287 -11.92 -7.20 13.19
CA ALA A 287 -12.33 -7.29 14.58
C ALA A 287 -11.23 -6.79 15.56
N GLU A 288 -9.97 -7.16 15.29
CA GLU A 288 -8.85 -6.66 16.10
C GLU A 288 -8.63 -5.15 15.95
N ARG A 289 -8.79 -4.62 14.74
CA ARG A 289 -8.69 -3.17 14.52
C ARG A 289 -9.79 -2.43 15.31
N GLU A 290 -11.03 -2.88 15.26
CA GLU A 290 -12.14 -2.28 16.01
C GLU A 290 -11.90 -2.35 17.52
N ARG A 291 -11.36 -3.47 18.01
CA ARG A 291 -10.97 -3.60 19.41
C ARG A 291 -9.85 -2.61 19.77
N MET A 292 -8.83 -2.47 18.91
CA MET A 292 -7.73 -1.54 19.12
C MET A 292 -8.18 -0.08 19.09
N ASP A 293 -9.08 0.28 18.16
CA ASP A 293 -9.68 1.62 18.08
C ASP A 293 -10.35 1.97 19.43
N MET A 294 -11.23 1.11 19.95
CA MET A 294 -11.90 1.33 21.23
C MET A 294 -10.93 1.48 22.41
N LEU A 295 -9.86 0.67 22.45
CA LEU A 295 -8.90 0.70 23.56
C LEU A 295 -8.00 1.93 23.49
N ILE A 296 -7.59 2.38 22.31
CA ILE A 296 -6.81 3.60 22.11
C ILE A 296 -7.67 4.84 22.45
N GLU A 297 -8.95 4.84 22.08
CA GLU A 297 -9.90 5.91 22.44
C GLU A 297 -10.16 5.95 23.95
N ALA A 298 -10.25 4.81 24.61
CA ALA A 298 -10.35 4.74 26.08
C ALA A 298 -9.09 5.29 26.79
N MET A 299 -7.93 5.28 26.11
CA MET A 299 -6.70 5.94 26.59
C MET A 299 -6.68 7.46 26.32
N GLY A 300 -7.72 8.02 25.70
CA GLY A 300 -7.87 9.45 25.43
C GLY A 300 -7.31 9.92 24.07
N TYR A 301 -6.98 9.02 23.16
CA TYR A 301 -6.49 9.33 21.82
C TYR A 301 -7.59 9.06 20.78
N ARG A 302 -7.90 10.08 19.96
CA ARG A 302 -8.87 9.94 18.87
C ARG A 302 -8.23 9.19 17.70
N THR A 303 -8.79 8.05 17.32
CA THR A 303 -8.36 7.31 16.12
C THR A 303 -8.94 7.93 14.85
N LEU A 304 -8.24 7.72 13.72
CA LEU A 304 -8.76 8.05 12.40
C LEU A 304 -9.66 6.90 11.90
N PRO A 305 -10.73 7.20 11.14
CA PRO A 305 -11.61 6.17 10.61
C PRO A 305 -10.83 5.28 9.63
N SER A 306 -10.52 4.05 10.04
CA SER A 306 -9.74 3.11 9.21
C SER A 306 -10.62 1.98 8.69
N ARG A 307 -10.48 1.67 7.38
CA ARG A 307 -10.97 0.45 6.76
C ARG A 307 -9.85 -0.42 6.21
N ALA A 308 -8.63 -0.24 6.75
CA ALA A 308 -7.46 -1.07 6.44
C ALA A 308 -7.17 -2.06 7.59
N ASN A 309 -6.01 -2.71 7.56
CA ASN A 309 -5.52 -3.61 8.62
C ASN A 309 -4.59 -2.89 9.63
N PHE A 310 -4.86 -1.64 9.94
CA PHE A 310 -4.13 -0.85 10.92
C PHE A 310 -5.00 0.25 11.50
N VAL A 311 -4.61 0.76 12.66
CA VAL A 311 -5.14 1.98 13.27
C VAL A 311 -4.13 3.10 13.15
N SER A 312 -4.62 4.35 13.07
CA SER A 312 -3.80 5.54 13.13
C SER A 312 -4.46 6.60 14.02
N PHE A 313 -3.65 7.31 14.79
CA PHE A 313 -4.13 8.35 15.69
C PHE A 313 -3.08 9.43 15.91
N ASP A 314 -3.53 10.62 16.34
CA ASP A 314 -2.68 11.72 16.76
C ASP A 314 -2.32 11.57 18.24
N PHE A 315 -1.05 11.37 18.53
CA PHE A 315 -0.50 11.32 19.88
C PHE A 315 -0.43 12.72 20.55
N ARG A 316 -0.58 13.80 19.77
CA ARG A 316 -0.54 15.22 20.19
C ARG A 316 0.81 15.71 20.72
N ALA A 317 1.85 14.92 20.58
CA ALA A 317 3.24 15.27 20.86
C ALA A 317 4.13 14.51 19.87
N SER A 318 5.44 14.77 19.83
CA SER A 318 6.35 14.00 19.00
C SER A 318 6.24 12.49 19.29
N ALA A 319 5.92 11.68 18.28
CA ALA A 319 5.78 10.25 18.42
C ALA A 319 7.13 9.51 18.59
N SER A 320 8.22 10.12 18.17
CA SER A 320 9.54 9.48 18.08
C SER A 320 10.05 8.94 19.45
N PRO A 321 9.93 9.65 20.60
CA PRO A 321 10.34 9.08 21.89
C PRO A 321 9.54 7.85 22.28
N VAL A 322 8.20 7.89 22.10
CA VAL A 322 7.30 6.75 22.40
C VAL A 322 7.66 5.56 21.55
N ILE A 323 7.87 5.76 20.25
CA ILE A 323 8.24 4.67 19.31
C ILE A 323 9.60 4.08 19.68
N SER A 324 10.57 4.91 20.07
CA SER A 324 11.88 4.44 20.50
C SER A 324 11.78 3.56 21.75
N HIS A 325 10.97 4.00 22.73
CA HIS A 325 10.73 3.25 23.97
C HIS A 325 10.04 1.91 23.69
N MET A 326 9.02 1.87 22.83
CA MET A 326 8.34 0.64 22.42
C MET A 326 9.27 -0.31 21.66
N SER A 327 10.10 0.23 20.76
CA SER A 327 11.09 -0.56 20.00
C SER A 327 12.10 -1.25 20.93
N ALA A 328 12.57 -0.57 21.99
CA ALA A 328 13.44 -1.14 23.02
C ALA A 328 12.78 -2.31 23.76
N GLN A 329 11.44 -2.35 23.82
CA GLN A 329 10.66 -3.46 24.38
C GLN A 329 10.30 -4.54 23.34
N GLY A 330 10.84 -4.46 22.13
CA GLY A 330 10.57 -5.38 21.03
C GLY A 330 9.18 -5.21 20.40
N VAL A 331 8.59 -4.02 20.48
CA VAL A 331 7.33 -3.68 19.82
C VAL A 331 7.60 -2.61 18.77
N PHE A 332 7.47 -2.97 17.51
CA PHE A 332 7.77 -2.11 16.37
C PHE A 332 6.48 -1.58 15.76
N ILE A 333 6.24 -0.29 15.91
CA ILE A 333 5.14 0.48 15.31
C ILE A 333 5.72 1.58 14.41
N ARG A 334 4.90 2.43 13.81
CA ARG A 334 5.37 3.43 12.86
C ARG A 334 4.84 4.82 13.16
N GLU A 335 5.73 5.81 13.18
CA GLU A 335 5.38 7.21 13.04
C GLU A 335 5.06 7.57 11.60
N TRP A 336 4.26 8.60 11.37
CA TRP A 336 4.16 9.21 10.06
C TRP A 336 5.38 10.11 9.83
N ARG A 337 5.92 10.08 8.62
CA ARG A 337 7.17 10.79 8.30
C ARG A 337 6.96 12.01 7.42
N ASP A 338 5.72 12.36 7.15
CA ASP A 338 5.39 13.54 6.37
C ASP A 338 5.46 14.78 7.27
N PRO A 339 6.05 15.91 6.78
CA PRO A 339 6.18 17.13 7.58
C PRO A 339 4.84 17.65 8.10
N GLY A 340 4.79 17.93 9.39
CA GLY A 340 3.59 18.38 10.10
C GLY A 340 2.68 17.25 10.59
N TYR A 341 3.18 15.99 10.56
CA TYR A 341 2.46 14.82 11.06
C TYR A 341 3.33 13.97 12.01
N GLU A 342 4.35 14.57 12.61
CA GLU A 342 5.32 13.89 13.48
C GLU A 342 4.70 13.39 14.80
N SER A 343 3.47 13.83 15.10
CA SER A 343 2.68 13.35 16.25
C SER A 343 1.84 12.09 15.91
N PHE A 344 1.71 11.74 14.64
CA PHE A 344 0.85 10.62 14.26
C PHE A 344 1.56 9.28 14.36
N ILE A 345 0.84 8.31 14.94
CA ILE A 345 1.27 6.91 15.09
C ILE A 345 0.36 6.01 14.26
N ARG A 346 0.95 4.99 13.62
CA ARG A 346 0.22 3.90 12.97
C ARG A 346 0.64 2.57 13.57
N ILE A 347 -0.34 1.75 13.94
CA ILE A 347 -0.17 0.40 14.47
C ILE A 347 -0.86 -0.58 13.52
N SER A 348 -0.10 -1.47 12.90
CA SER A 348 -0.64 -2.59 12.10
C SER A 348 -1.28 -3.64 13.01
N MET A 349 -2.32 -4.31 12.53
CA MET A 349 -2.92 -5.40 13.29
C MET A 349 -2.05 -6.64 13.27
N GLY A 350 -1.60 -7.05 14.46
CA GLY A 350 -0.92 -8.29 14.74
C GLY A 350 -1.88 -9.37 15.25
N LEU A 351 -1.31 -10.44 15.82
CA LEU A 351 -2.08 -11.39 16.63
C LEU A 351 -2.63 -10.68 17.88
N PRO A 352 -3.75 -11.14 18.48
CA PRO A 352 -4.32 -10.51 19.67
C PRO A 352 -3.29 -10.26 20.79
N GLN A 353 -2.40 -11.21 21.04
CA GLN A 353 -1.36 -11.10 22.07
C GLN A 353 -0.28 -10.06 21.69
N GLU A 354 0.00 -9.85 20.41
CA GLU A 354 0.92 -8.82 19.94
C GLU A 354 0.30 -7.44 20.08
N ASN A 355 -1.00 -7.31 19.79
CA ASN A 355 -1.77 -6.09 19.96
C ASN A 355 -1.88 -5.70 21.44
N ASP A 356 -2.16 -6.66 22.35
CA ASP A 356 -2.19 -6.43 23.79
C ASP A 356 -0.82 -5.97 24.32
N ARG A 357 0.25 -6.60 23.82
CA ARG A 357 1.62 -6.20 24.15
C ARG A 357 1.92 -4.77 23.65
N ALA A 358 1.42 -4.40 22.48
CA ALA A 358 1.59 -3.05 21.94
C ALA A 358 0.88 -2.01 22.81
N LEU A 359 -0.35 -2.27 23.24
CA LEU A 359 -1.08 -1.38 24.13
C LEU A 359 -0.39 -1.22 25.48
N ALA A 360 0.09 -2.32 26.06
CA ALA A 360 0.82 -2.29 27.32
C ALA A 360 2.15 -1.54 27.20
N ALA A 361 2.88 -1.73 26.09
CA ALA A 361 4.13 -1.00 25.84
C ALA A 361 3.87 0.48 25.60
N PHE A 362 2.82 0.83 24.86
CA PHE A 362 2.39 2.20 24.62
C PHE A 362 2.02 2.92 25.93
N ALA A 363 1.21 2.28 26.77
CA ALA A 363 0.82 2.86 28.08
C ALA A 363 2.04 3.18 28.97
N ARG A 364 3.03 2.28 29.02
CA ARG A 364 4.30 2.55 29.75
C ARG A 364 5.10 3.67 29.10
N ALA A 365 5.25 3.65 27.77
CA ALA A 365 6.00 4.68 27.05
C ALA A 365 5.43 6.07 27.27
N VAL A 366 4.11 6.21 27.33
CA VAL A 366 3.44 7.49 27.61
C VAL A 366 3.75 7.99 29.02
N GLN A 367 3.79 7.10 30.03
CA GLN A 367 4.13 7.47 31.41
C GLN A 367 5.59 7.91 31.56
N ASP A 368 6.50 7.28 30.80
CA ASP A 368 7.94 7.55 30.90
C ASP A 368 8.39 8.77 30.07
N VAL A 369 7.59 9.21 29.11
CA VAL A 369 7.87 10.34 28.20
C VAL A 369 7.10 11.62 28.61
N ALA A 370 6.04 11.49 29.41
CA ALA A 370 5.29 12.62 29.99
C ALA A 370 6.05 13.27 31.12
#